data_59b6fe3aa11cfd93005bde30cc55f570
#
_entry.id   59b6fe3aa11cfd93005bde30cc55f570
#
_cell.length_a   1.000
_cell.length_b   1.000
_cell.length_c   1.000
_cell.angle_alpha   90.00
_cell.angle_beta   90.00
_cell.angle_gamma   90.00
#
_symmetry.space_group_name_H-M   'P 1'
#
loop_
_entity.id
_entity.type
_entity.pdbx_description
1 polymer ?
#
loop_
_entity_poly.entity_id
_entity_poly.type
_entity_poly.pdbx_seq_one_letter_code
_entity_poly.pdbx_strand_id
1 'polypeptide(L)'
;MLSSILYKSILKDLAILLLRVFTGALLIHHGFEKLNDINNFADAFVRPLHLPFPITLSYIAAASEIIGSWSLIIGLGTRLGASAILGTMSVAIYHALVTSGFNIYLLELLALYFASATSIILVGPGKYSADYLINEIFINKSNPIDNTLLNNNRVKTDTNNRKNIAKTSRSLEKSNDDKQVKIFEFPFSSFLSS
;
A
#
# COMPACT_ATOMS: atom_id res chain seq x y z
N MET A 1 -0.42 -3.34 -22.30
CA MET A 1 -1.24 -4.09 -21.33
C MET A 1 -0.58 -4.14 -19.93
N LEU A 2 0.72 -4.47 -19.80
CA LEU A 2 1.42 -4.50 -18.51
C LEU A 2 1.52 -3.12 -17.83
N SER A 3 1.80 -2.07 -18.59
CA SER A 3 1.88 -0.69 -18.10
C SER A 3 0.57 -0.15 -17.52
N SER A 4 -0.58 -0.53 -18.10
CA SER A 4 -1.89 -0.11 -17.60
C SER A 4 -2.26 -0.80 -16.27
N ILE A 5 -1.80 -2.03 -16.04
CA ILE A 5 -2.04 -2.78 -14.80
C ILE A 5 -1.18 -2.20 -13.67
N LEU A 6 0.10 -1.89 -13.94
CA LEU A 6 0.99 -1.24 -12.97
C LEU A 6 0.50 0.14 -12.58
N TYR A 7 0.05 0.95 -13.54
CA TYR A 7 -0.51 2.28 -13.28
C TYR A 7 -1.76 2.22 -12.38
N LYS A 8 -2.69 1.30 -12.65
CA LYS A 8 -3.88 1.08 -11.80
C LYS A 8 -3.52 0.67 -10.37
N SER A 9 -2.49 -0.16 -10.18
CA SER A 9 -2.04 -0.57 -8.85
C SER A 9 -1.47 0.61 -8.06
N ILE A 10 -0.62 1.43 -8.67
CA ILE A 10 0.00 2.60 -8.04
C ILE A 10 -1.08 3.63 -7.63
N LEU A 11 -2.02 3.93 -8.51
CA LEU A 11 -3.11 4.87 -8.21
C LEU A 11 -3.99 4.38 -7.05
N LYS A 12 -4.30 3.10 -6.99
CA LYS A 12 -5.06 2.52 -5.88
C LYS A 12 -4.31 2.67 -4.56
N ASP A 13 -3.02 2.32 -4.53
CA ASP A 13 -2.21 2.38 -3.32
C ASP A 13 -2.02 3.84 -2.84
N LEU A 14 -1.88 4.79 -3.77
CA LEU A 14 -1.83 6.22 -3.48
C LEU A 14 -3.18 6.75 -2.95
N ALA A 15 -4.30 6.35 -3.55
CA ALA A 15 -5.62 6.76 -3.09
C ALA A 15 -5.89 6.30 -1.65
N ILE A 16 -5.50 5.06 -1.31
CA ILE A 16 -5.63 4.55 0.07
C ILE A 16 -4.70 5.29 1.03
N LEU A 17 -3.46 5.61 0.63
CA LEU A 17 -2.56 6.43 1.44
C LEU A 17 -3.19 7.79 1.76
N LEU A 18 -3.69 8.49 0.73
CA LEU A 18 -4.34 9.80 0.91
C LEU A 18 -5.57 9.69 1.80
N LEU A 19 -6.44 8.70 1.57
CA LEU A 19 -7.63 8.49 2.40
C LEU A 19 -7.26 8.29 3.87
N ARG A 20 -6.26 7.47 4.18
CA ARG A 20 -5.78 7.23 5.55
C ARG A 20 -5.22 8.49 6.20
N VAL A 21 -4.32 9.19 5.49
CA VAL A 21 -3.64 10.38 6.03
C VAL A 21 -4.65 11.49 6.27
N PHE A 22 -5.54 11.78 5.32
CA PHE A 22 -6.56 12.80 5.51
C PHE A 22 -7.57 12.44 6.62
N THR A 23 -8.07 11.20 6.64
CA THR A 23 -8.98 10.75 7.69
C THR A 23 -8.34 10.87 9.07
N GLY A 24 -7.11 10.37 9.23
CA GLY A 24 -6.39 10.45 10.51
C GLY A 24 -6.05 11.88 10.91
N ALA A 25 -5.53 12.70 9.99
CA ALA A 25 -5.14 14.08 10.27
C ALA A 25 -6.33 14.96 10.67
N LEU A 26 -7.47 14.76 10.00
CA LEU A 26 -8.69 15.53 10.32
C LEU A 26 -9.37 15.06 11.61
N LEU A 27 -9.25 13.77 11.96
CA LEU A 27 -9.93 13.23 13.14
C LEU A 27 -9.14 13.41 14.44
N ILE A 28 -7.81 13.51 14.36
CA ILE A 28 -6.94 13.54 15.55
C ILE A 28 -7.28 14.72 16.50
N HIS A 29 -7.64 15.89 15.96
CA HIS A 29 -7.98 17.05 16.77
C HIS A 29 -9.29 16.85 17.57
N HIS A 30 -10.26 16.12 17.01
CA HIS A 30 -11.50 15.77 17.72
C HIS A 30 -11.24 14.91 18.95
N GLY A 31 -10.27 14.00 18.88
CA GLY A 31 -9.83 13.23 20.03
C GLY A 31 -9.21 14.11 21.12
N PHE A 32 -8.37 15.07 20.75
CA PHE A 32 -7.77 16.03 21.72
C PHE A 32 -8.81 16.98 22.31
N GLU A 33 -9.76 17.47 21.53
CA GLU A 33 -10.86 18.30 22.03
C GLU A 33 -11.66 17.59 23.14
N LYS A 34 -11.94 16.28 22.96
CA LYS A 34 -12.61 15.47 23.99
C LYS A 34 -11.79 15.35 25.28
N LEU A 35 -10.46 15.24 25.17
CA LEU A 35 -9.58 15.16 26.33
C LEU A 35 -9.46 16.48 27.07
N ASN A 36 -9.55 17.63 26.39
CA ASN A 36 -9.42 18.93 27.00
C ASN A 36 -10.53 19.21 28.03
N ASP A 37 -11.75 18.72 27.79
CA ASP A 37 -12.85 18.81 28.74
C ASP A 37 -13.67 17.52 28.73
N ILE A 38 -13.11 16.49 29.33
CA ILE A 38 -13.67 15.14 29.34
C ILE A 38 -15.01 15.06 30.10
N ASN A 39 -15.18 15.92 31.13
CA ASN A 39 -16.41 15.96 31.92
C ASN A 39 -17.55 16.52 31.08
N ASN A 40 -17.32 17.64 30.42
CA ASN A 40 -18.31 18.25 29.53
C ASN A 40 -18.66 17.31 28.36
N PHE A 41 -17.65 16.64 27.77
CA PHE A 41 -17.90 15.65 26.75
C PHE A 41 -18.75 14.47 27.26
N ALA A 42 -18.46 13.94 28.46
CA ALA A 42 -19.25 12.88 29.07
C ALA A 42 -20.70 13.32 29.32
N ASP A 43 -20.90 14.54 29.81
CA ASP A 43 -22.21 15.08 30.12
C ASP A 43 -23.04 15.34 28.85
N ALA A 44 -22.40 15.85 27.81
CA ALA A 44 -23.08 16.19 26.57
C ALA A 44 -23.36 14.98 25.67
N PHE A 45 -22.48 13.99 25.65
CA PHE A 45 -22.52 12.91 24.63
C PHE A 45 -22.72 11.49 25.17
N VAL A 46 -22.28 11.20 26.40
CA VAL A 46 -22.32 9.82 26.91
C VAL A 46 -23.48 9.62 27.91
N ARG A 47 -23.69 10.54 28.84
CA ARG A 47 -24.79 10.46 29.81
C ARG A 47 -26.19 10.45 29.19
N PRO A 48 -26.49 11.22 28.12
CA PRO A 48 -27.79 11.20 27.47
C PRO A 48 -28.14 9.81 26.89
N LEU A 49 -27.12 8.96 26.59
CA LEU A 49 -27.31 7.60 26.13
C LEU A 49 -27.55 6.59 27.27
N HIS A 50 -27.55 7.05 28.55
CA HIS A 50 -27.68 6.21 29.73
C HIS A 50 -26.67 5.07 29.81
N LEU A 51 -25.47 5.25 29.23
CA LEU A 51 -24.39 4.26 29.23
C LEU A 51 -23.71 4.22 30.62
N PRO A 52 -23.28 3.02 31.09
CA PRO A 52 -22.55 2.89 32.35
C PRO A 52 -21.15 3.54 32.21
N PHE A 53 -20.61 4.03 33.32
CA PHE A 53 -19.25 4.58 33.40
C PHE A 53 -18.97 5.69 32.37
N PRO A 54 -19.75 6.78 32.33
CA PRO A 54 -19.69 7.78 31.25
C PRO A 54 -18.29 8.40 31.08
N ILE A 55 -17.58 8.71 32.15
CA ILE A 55 -16.22 9.26 32.12
C ILE A 55 -15.23 8.27 31.48
N THR A 56 -15.28 6.99 31.87
CA THR A 56 -14.40 5.95 31.30
C THR A 56 -14.66 5.76 29.81
N LEU A 57 -15.92 5.72 29.40
CA LEU A 57 -16.29 5.61 27.99
C LEU A 57 -15.85 6.83 27.18
N SER A 58 -15.88 8.02 27.79
CA SER A 58 -15.36 9.26 27.16
C SER A 58 -13.84 9.17 26.89
N TYR A 59 -13.06 8.67 27.86
CA TYR A 59 -11.63 8.41 27.65
C TYR A 59 -11.38 7.37 26.57
N ILE A 60 -12.17 6.28 26.54
CA ILE A 60 -12.06 5.26 25.50
C ILE A 60 -12.35 5.85 24.12
N ALA A 61 -13.39 6.69 23.99
CA ALA A 61 -13.73 7.35 22.75
C ALA A 61 -12.60 8.28 22.28
N ALA A 62 -12.07 9.14 23.16
CA ALA A 62 -10.96 10.03 22.85
C ALA A 62 -9.70 9.26 22.46
N ALA A 63 -9.34 8.22 23.24
CA ALA A 63 -8.18 7.37 22.95
C ALA A 63 -8.33 6.63 21.61
N SER A 64 -9.53 6.11 21.30
CA SER A 64 -9.83 5.45 20.03
C SER A 64 -9.62 6.37 18.83
N GLU A 65 -10.01 7.63 18.94
CA GLU A 65 -9.80 8.61 17.87
C GLU A 65 -8.32 9.02 17.75
N ILE A 66 -7.62 9.27 18.85
CA ILE A 66 -6.21 9.67 18.81
C ILE A 66 -5.33 8.50 18.32
N ILE A 67 -5.43 7.35 18.96
CA ILE A 67 -4.61 6.17 18.62
C ILE A 67 -4.99 5.66 17.23
N GLY A 68 -6.28 5.61 16.92
CA GLY A 68 -6.78 5.24 15.61
C GLY A 68 -6.27 6.17 14.51
N SER A 69 -6.27 7.48 14.73
CA SER A 69 -5.75 8.46 13.79
C SER A 69 -4.26 8.28 13.53
N TRP A 70 -3.43 8.12 14.56
CA TRP A 70 -2.02 7.80 14.39
C TRP A 70 -1.79 6.47 13.68
N SER A 71 -2.59 5.45 14.02
CA SER A 71 -2.58 4.15 13.34
C SER A 71 -2.85 4.29 11.84
N LEU A 72 -3.82 5.13 11.45
CA LEU A 72 -4.12 5.40 10.04
C LEU A 72 -3.01 6.17 9.34
N ILE A 73 -2.47 7.23 9.96
CA ILE A 73 -1.43 8.08 9.36
C ILE A 73 -0.17 7.25 9.09
N ILE A 74 0.34 6.55 10.09
CA ILE A 74 1.55 5.73 9.99
C ILE A 74 1.30 4.46 9.17
N GLY A 75 0.08 3.93 9.23
CA GLY A 75 -0.30 2.68 8.60
C GLY A 75 0.15 1.45 9.38
N LEU A 76 0.20 1.57 10.71
CA LEU A 76 0.53 0.49 11.64
C LEU A 76 -0.72 0.03 12.38
N GLY A 77 -1.06 -1.27 12.29
CA GLY A 77 -2.32 -1.78 12.81
C GLY A 77 -3.54 -1.11 12.17
N THR A 78 -3.44 -0.73 10.91
CA THR A 78 -4.41 0.11 10.18
C THR A 78 -5.85 -0.37 10.33
N ARG A 79 -6.08 -1.68 10.23
CA ARG A 79 -7.44 -2.23 10.36
C ARG A 79 -7.98 -2.10 11.78
N LEU A 80 -7.14 -2.28 12.80
CA LEU A 80 -7.54 -2.11 14.20
C LEU A 80 -7.87 -0.65 14.49
N GLY A 81 -7.00 0.28 14.07
CA GLY A 81 -7.25 1.72 14.22
C GLY A 81 -8.54 2.16 13.51
N ALA A 82 -8.76 1.72 12.28
CA ALA A 82 -9.98 2.00 11.54
C ALA A 82 -11.22 1.40 12.21
N SER A 83 -11.12 0.19 12.81
CA SER A 83 -12.24 -0.43 13.55
C SER A 83 -12.58 0.33 14.84
N ALA A 84 -11.59 0.85 15.54
CA ALA A 84 -11.80 1.68 16.72
C ALA A 84 -12.51 2.99 16.35
N ILE A 85 -12.08 3.66 15.28
CA ILE A 85 -12.75 4.86 14.74
C ILE A 85 -14.18 4.53 14.29
N LEU A 86 -14.38 3.42 13.60
CA LEU A 86 -15.71 2.98 13.15
C LEU A 86 -16.66 2.80 14.33
N GLY A 87 -16.18 2.20 15.43
CA GLY A 87 -16.95 2.04 16.66
C GLY A 87 -17.37 3.37 17.27
N THR A 88 -16.44 4.32 17.41
CA THR A 88 -16.76 5.66 17.95
C THR A 88 -17.70 6.44 17.06
N MET A 89 -17.53 6.38 15.72
CA MET A 89 -18.45 7.04 14.78
C MET A 89 -19.84 6.41 14.81
N SER A 90 -19.97 5.10 15.00
CA SER A 90 -21.26 4.42 15.15
C SER A 90 -22.03 4.93 16.37
N VAL A 91 -21.35 5.05 17.52
CA VAL A 91 -21.94 5.61 18.74
C VAL A 91 -22.29 7.07 18.55
N ALA A 92 -21.44 7.86 17.90
CA ALA A 92 -21.69 9.28 17.63
C ALA A 92 -22.91 9.49 16.71
N ILE A 93 -23.07 8.67 15.68
CA ILE A 93 -24.25 8.69 14.80
C ILE A 93 -25.50 8.33 15.59
N TYR A 94 -25.46 7.28 16.40
CA TYR A 94 -26.57 6.89 17.26
C TYR A 94 -26.96 8.00 18.23
N HIS A 95 -25.97 8.63 18.91
CA HIS A 95 -26.21 9.78 19.78
C HIS A 95 -26.87 10.93 19.03
N ALA A 96 -26.35 11.31 17.86
CA ALA A 96 -26.89 12.40 17.05
C ALA A 96 -28.36 12.17 16.69
N LEU A 97 -28.73 10.95 16.31
CA LEU A 97 -30.11 10.60 15.95
C LEU A 97 -31.07 10.63 17.16
N VAL A 98 -30.60 10.20 18.33
CA VAL A 98 -31.44 10.11 19.53
C VAL A 98 -31.62 11.46 20.23
N THR A 99 -30.56 12.31 20.26
CA THR A 99 -30.57 13.57 21.03
C THR A 99 -30.89 14.79 20.21
N SER A 100 -30.37 14.89 18.98
CA SER A 100 -30.50 16.08 18.12
C SER A 100 -31.51 15.88 17.00
N GLY A 101 -32.07 14.67 16.86
CA GLY A 101 -32.90 14.29 15.73
C GLY A 101 -32.11 14.29 14.41
N PHE A 102 -32.81 14.47 13.30
CA PHE A 102 -32.19 14.47 11.97
C PHE A 102 -31.55 15.83 11.66
N ASN A 103 -30.28 16.00 12.10
CA ASN A 103 -29.46 17.14 11.71
C ASN A 103 -28.49 16.71 10.60
N ILE A 104 -28.79 17.10 9.36
CA ILE A 104 -28.03 16.67 8.19
C ILE A 104 -26.55 17.07 8.24
N TYR A 105 -26.22 18.28 8.72
CA TYR A 105 -24.85 18.79 8.77
C TYR A 105 -23.97 17.97 9.71
N LEU A 106 -24.49 17.58 10.87
CA LEU A 106 -23.78 16.74 11.83
C LEU A 106 -23.65 15.31 11.30
N LEU A 107 -24.73 14.75 10.77
CA LEU A 107 -24.76 13.38 10.24
C LEU A 107 -23.87 13.21 9.02
N GLU A 108 -23.77 14.21 8.15
CA GLU A 108 -22.91 14.20 6.97
C GLU A 108 -21.44 14.00 7.34
N LEU A 109 -20.94 14.78 8.31
CA LEU A 109 -19.57 14.65 8.80
C LEU A 109 -19.30 13.28 9.42
N LEU A 110 -20.20 12.81 10.30
CA LEU A 110 -20.06 11.51 10.96
C LEU A 110 -20.13 10.36 9.94
N ALA A 111 -21.04 10.43 8.96
CA ALA A 111 -21.17 9.44 7.90
C ALA A 111 -19.94 9.39 7.00
N LEU A 112 -19.30 10.55 6.73
CA LEU A 112 -18.07 10.61 5.94
C LEU A 112 -16.92 9.89 6.64
N TYR A 113 -16.73 10.12 7.94
CA TYR A 113 -15.71 9.39 8.73
C TYR A 113 -16.04 7.89 8.84
N PHE A 114 -17.31 7.55 9.05
CA PHE A 114 -17.78 6.16 9.07
C PHE A 114 -17.49 5.44 7.74
N ALA A 115 -17.82 6.05 6.62
CA ALA A 115 -17.57 5.51 5.28
C ALA A 115 -16.07 5.38 4.99
N SER A 116 -15.26 6.37 5.39
CA SER A 116 -13.81 6.34 5.25
C SER A 116 -13.19 5.20 6.04
N ALA A 117 -13.55 5.05 7.32
CA ALA A 117 -13.08 3.96 8.17
C ALA A 117 -13.49 2.59 7.62
N THR A 118 -14.75 2.44 7.18
CA THR A 118 -15.24 1.20 6.53
C THR A 118 -14.43 0.89 5.28
N SER A 119 -14.17 1.87 4.41
CA SER A 119 -13.40 1.69 3.20
C SER A 119 -11.98 1.22 3.50
N ILE A 120 -11.33 1.78 4.52
CA ILE A 120 -9.98 1.40 4.96
C ILE A 120 -9.96 -0.04 5.49
N ILE A 121 -10.97 -0.46 6.26
CA ILE A 121 -11.08 -1.83 6.76
C ILE A 121 -11.19 -2.84 5.61
N LEU A 122 -12.04 -2.54 4.63
CA LEU A 122 -12.30 -3.42 3.49
C LEU A 122 -11.11 -3.53 2.54
N VAL A 123 -10.52 -2.39 2.15
CA VAL A 123 -9.42 -2.35 1.19
C VAL A 123 -8.08 -2.74 1.83
N GLY A 124 -7.92 -2.43 3.13
CA GLY A 124 -6.69 -2.69 3.88
C GLY A 124 -5.67 -1.54 3.79
N PRO A 125 -4.46 -1.75 4.37
CA PRO A 125 -3.47 -0.69 4.58
C PRO A 125 -2.82 -0.13 3.31
N GLY A 126 -2.82 -0.87 2.19
CA GLY A 126 -2.11 -0.51 0.95
C GLY A 126 -0.59 -0.69 1.07
N LYS A 127 0.14 -0.57 -0.05
CA LYS A 127 1.60 -0.77 -0.09
C LYS A 127 2.40 0.31 0.63
N TYR A 128 1.87 1.52 0.73
CA TYR A 128 2.50 2.64 1.43
C TYR A 128 2.09 2.66 2.92
N SER A 129 2.28 1.53 3.63
CA SER A 129 1.95 1.37 5.04
C SER A 129 3.05 0.65 5.80
N ALA A 130 3.19 0.95 7.09
CA ALA A 130 4.09 0.22 7.97
C ALA A 130 3.70 -1.27 8.10
N ASP A 131 2.40 -1.58 8.08
CA ASP A 131 1.89 -2.96 8.08
C ASP A 131 2.43 -3.77 6.89
N TYR A 132 2.49 -3.15 5.70
CA TYR A 132 3.01 -3.79 4.51
C TYR A 132 4.52 -4.05 4.62
N LEU A 133 5.30 -3.05 5.07
CA LEU A 133 6.75 -3.19 5.25
C LEU A 133 7.10 -4.29 6.26
N ILE A 134 6.39 -4.33 7.39
CA ILE A 134 6.58 -5.36 8.41
C ILE A 134 6.28 -6.74 7.82
N ASN A 135 5.18 -6.88 7.08
CA ASN A 135 4.80 -8.15 6.46
C ASN A 135 5.86 -8.63 5.43
N GLU A 136 6.42 -7.73 4.60
CA GLU A 136 7.51 -8.08 3.67
C GLU A 136 8.76 -8.54 4.39
N ILE A 137 9.15 -7.86 5.48
CA ILE A 137 10.32 -8.24 6.29
C ILE A 137 10.13 -9.63 6.90
N PHE A 138 8.94 -9.93 7.44
CA PHE A 138 8.63 -11.24 8.02
C PHE A 138 8.61 -12.34 6.98
N ILE A 139 8.01 -12.13 5.80
CA ILE A 139 7.97 -13.11 4.71
C ILE A 139 9.37 -13.40 4.18
N ASN A 140 10.20 -12.37 3.95
CA ASN A 140 11.58 -12.54 3.50
C ASN A 140 12.45 -13.29 4.52
N LYS A 141 12.19 -13.12 5.82
CA LYS A 141 12.93 -13.80 6.89
C LYS A 141 12.50 -15.27 7.05
N SER A 142 11.24 -15.60 6.75
CA SER A 142 10.73 -16.97 6.89
C SER A 142 11.08 -17.90 5.72
N ASN A 143 11.51 -17.37 4.55
CA ASN A 143 11.87 -18.16 3.37
C ASN A 143 13.29 -17.84 2.83
N PRO A 144 14.37 -17.99 3.62
CA PRO A 144 15.73 -17.75 3.14
C PRO A 144 16.17 -18.77 2.06
N ILE A 145 15.60 -19.99 2.07
CA ILE A 145 15.96 -21.07 1.15
C ILE A 145 15.41 -20.78 -0.26
N ASP A 146 14.20 -20.25 -0.37
CA ASP A 146 13.56 -19.97 -1.66
C ASP A 146 14.27 -18.82 -2.40
N ASN A 147 14.70 -17.79 -1.67
CA ASN A 147 15.48 -16.69 -2.22
C ASN A 147 16.87 -17.14 -2.73
N THR A 148 17.48 -18.10 -2.07
CA THR A 148 18.77 -18.69 -2.52
C THR A 148 18.59 -19.52 -3.78
N LEU A 149 17.52 -20.29 -3.90
CA LEU A 149 17.18 -21.07 -5.09
C LEU A 149 16.83 -20.20 -6.29
N LEU A 150 16.06 -19.13 -6.08
CA LEU A 150 15.72 -18.16 -7.13
C LEU A 150 16.96 -17.40 -7.62
N ASN A 151 17.86 -17.02 -6.72
CA ASN A 151 19.11 -16.34 -7.07
C ASN A 151 20.05 -17.30 -7.83
N ASN A 152 20.19 -18.56 -7.40
CA ASN A 152 20.99 -19.58 -8.08
C ASN A 152 20.44 -19.89 -9.48
N ASN A 153 19.12 -19.92 -9.66
CA ASN A 153 18.50 -20.13 -10.96
C ASN A 153 18.71 -18.93 -11.90
N ARG A 154 18.64 -17.70 -11.39
CA ARG A 154 18.96 -16.47 -12.17
C ARG A 154 20.42 -16.48 -12.63
N VAL A 155 21.37 -16.78 -11.73
CA VAL A 155 22.80 -16.84 -12.07
C VAL A 155 23.07 -17.94 -13.11
N LYS A 156 22.43 -19.11 -13.04
CA LYS A 156 22.55 -20.17 -14.05
C LYS A 156 21.99 -19.75 -15.40
N THR A 157 20.85 -19.03 -15.42
CA THR A 157 20.24 -18.55 -16.66
C THR A 157 21.13 -17.50 -17.33
N ASP A 158 21.69 -16.56 -16.58
CA ASP A 158 22.60 -15.52 -17.08
C ASP A 158 23.92 -16.11 -17.62
N THR A 159 24.48 -17.10 -16.95
CA THR A 159 25.69 -17.80 -17.43
C THR A 159 25.45 -18.59 -18.70
N ASN A 160 24.29 -19.24 -18.84
CA ASN A 160 23.92 -19.94 -20.06
C ASN A 160 23.66 -18.95 -21.22
N ASN A 161 23.03 -17.83 -20.94
CA ASN A 161 22.77 -16.79 -21.96
C ASN A 161 24.08 -16.19 -22.47
N ARG A 162 25.04 -15.88 -21.57
CA ARG A 162 26.40 -15.41 -21.94
C ARG A 162 27.17 -16.40 -22.77
N LYS A 163 27.08 -17.72 -22.43
CA LYS A 163 27.72 -18.78 -23.24
C LYS A 163 27.10 -18.90 -24.64
N ASN A 164 25.79 -18.75 -24.76
CA ASN A 164 25.12 -18.80 -26.06
C ASN A 164 25.47 -17.58 -26.92
N ILE A 165 25.51 -16.36 -26.35
CA ILE A 165 25.94 -15.14 -27.04
C ILE A 165 27.40 -15.28 -27.53
N ALA A 166 28.29 -15.79 -26.68
CA ALA A 166 29.69 -16.03 -27.07
C ALA A 166 29.86 -17.09 -28.16
N LYS A 167 29.02 -18.13 -28.21
CA LYS A 167 29.01 -19.09 -29.31
C LYS A 167 28.52 -18.49 -30.63
N THR A 168 27.44 -17.66 -30.54
CA THR A 168 26.87 -17.00 -31.71
C THR A 168 27.86 -15.99 -32.30
N SER A 169 28.55 -15.19 -31.48
CA SER A 169 29.57 -14.24 -31.96
C SER A 169 30.74 -14.94 -32.63
N ARG A 170 31.25 -16.08 -32.09
CA ARG A 170 32.32 -16.87 -32.75
C ARG A 170 31.88 -17.49 -34.08
N SER A 171 30.61 -17.93 -34.18
CA SER A 171 30.10 -18.47 -35.44
C SER A 171 29.93 -17.40 -36.52
N LEU A 172 29.57 -16.19 -36.14
CA LEU A 172 29.49 -15.03 -37.05
C LEU A 172 30.85 -14.59 -37.51
N GLU A 173 31.86 -14.55 -36.63
CA GLU A 173 33.25 -14.21 -36.95
C GLU A 173 33.84 -15.22 -37.91
N LYS A 174 33.66 -16.50 -37.68
CA LYS A 174 34.10 -17.56 -38.61
C LYS A 174 33.40 -17.51 -39.97
N SER A 175 32.12 -17.15 -40.01
CA SER A 175 31.37 -16.97 -41.28
C SER A 175 31.83 -15.76 -42.07
N ASN A 176 32.31 -14.70 -41.41
CA ASN A 176 32.88 -13.53 -42.06
C ASN A 176 34.30 -13.80 -42.62
N ASP A 177 35.12 -14.55 -41.88
CA ASP A 177 36.44 -14.97 -42.35
C ASP A 177 36.36 -15.85 -43.60
N ASP A 178 35.43 -16.84 -43.59
CA ASP A 178 35.18 -17.71 -44.74
C ASP A 178 34.68 -16.94 -45.98
N LYS A 179 33.95 -15.83 -45.80
CA LYS A 179 33.51 -14.97 -46.89
C LYS A 179 34.65 -14.10 -47.42
N GLN A 180 35.51 -13.59 -46.54
CA GLN A 180 36.68 -12.80 -46.93
C GLN A 180 37.68 -13.64 -47.74
N VAL A 181 37.94 -14.88 -47.36
CA VAL A 181 38.83 -15.79 -48.08
C VAL A 181 38.29 -16.07 -49.49
N LYS A 182 36.98 -16.28 -49.67
CA LYS A 182 36.36 -16.50 -50.98
C LYS A 182 36.41 -15.30 -51.93
N ILE A 183 36.50 -14.08 -51.43
CA ILE A 183 36.59 -12.85 -52.22
C ILE A 183 38.04 -12.69 -52.76
N PHE A 184 39.05 -13.26 -52.09
CA PHE A 184 40.47 -13.15 -52.51
C PHE A 184 40.90 -14.25 -53.50
N GLU A 185 40.08 -15.29 -53.75
CA GLU A 185 40.32 -16.37 -54.72
C GLU A 185 39.66 -16.12 -56.11
N PHE A 186 39.58 -14.88 -56.61
CA PHE A 186 39.27 -14.63 -58.01
C PHE A 186 40.55 -14.86 -58.85
N PRO A 187 40.53 -15.80 -59.79
CA PRO A 187 41.72 -16.11 -60.58
C PRO A 187 42.02 -14.94 -61.56
N PHE A 188 43.13 -14.27 -61.33
CA PHE A 188 43.70 -13.25 -62.19
C PHE A 188 44.32 -13.80 -63.51
N SER A 189 43.94 -15.04 -63.91
CA SER A 189 44.58 -15.78 -65.02
C SER A 189 43.85 -15.71 -66.35
N SER A 190 42.78 -14.91 -66.51
CA SER A 190 42.02 -14.86 -67.78
C SER A 190 42.12 -13.52 -68.54
N PHE A 191 43.05 -12.65 -68.22
CA PHE A 191 43.13 -11.33 -68.86
C PHE A 191 44.41 -11.08 -69.72
N LEU A 192 45.22 -12.12 -70.07
CA LEU A 192 46.36 -12.02 -70.93
C LEU A 192 46.35 -13.05 -72.05
N SER A 193 45.31 -13.05 -72.88
CA SER A 193 45.35 -13.63 -74.23
C SER A 193 44.19 -13.11 -75.08
N SER A 194 44.41 -11.93 -75.66
CA SER A 194 43.87 -11.52 -76.98
C SER A 194 44.61 -10.22 -77.42
#